data_8aac187091dd8847ad30068bb05dbcc8
#
_entry.id   8aac187091dd8847ad30068bb05dbcc8
#
_cell.length_a   1.000
_cell.length_b   1.000
_cell.length_c   1.000
_cell.angle_alpha   90.00
_cell.angle_beta   90.00
_cell.angle_gamma   90.00
#
_symmetry.space_group_name_H-M   'P 1'
#
loop_
_entity.id
_entity.type
_entity.pdbx_description
1 polymer ?
#
loop_
_entity_poly.entity_id
_entity_poly.type
_entity_poly.pdbx_seq_one_letter_code
_entity_poly.pdbx_strand_id
1 'polypeptide(L)'
;MDRLLTKFVCALALLVSICAFGQNTPAPEMQKGFTGFEEFQGTLNSDSKNFKLDSNAGYDFNKHFGIFVGMPLYFANTQTTTTQVNGTATTTTTDVTNNGLGNAYFGFAMRAPNKTLDYSSTVTLAAPTGSTSKGFSSGRANADWDNRFEHAFNRLTPFVDAGLANAVPDSGLSTRPFTSLGLLTHLEEGGEFELVKHFSVGGSGYEIVPFGNQKIFSKIVGKGQTGKGKGKNTFDQSAVSSGSGLTRENGFNSWVAFDPTPLWRVQVGFTRSVTYNLNSFGFNLRMNLGKAAHQHGS
;
A
#
# COMPACT_ATOMS: atom_id res chain seq x y z
N MET A 1 18.17 -0.46 20.28
CA MET A 1 18.30 0.66 19.31
C MET A 1 19.47 0.43 18.36
N ASP A 2 20.60 -0.08 18.83
CA ASP A 2 21.84 -0.18 18.02
C ASP A 2 21.80 -1.17 16.85
N ARG A 3 21.06 -2.27 16.94
CA ARG A 3 21.01 -3.28 15.86
C ARG A 3 20.24 -2.81 14.62
N LEU A 4 19.26 -1.91 14.78
CA LEU A 4 18.49 -1.36 13.66
C LEU A 4 19.31 -0.33 12.89
N LEU A 5 19.97 0.56 13.63
CA LEU A 5 20.85 1.59 13.08
C LEU A 5 22.02 0.96 12.31
N THR A 6 22.60 -0.14 12.84
CA THR A 6 23.67 -0.87 12.17
C THR A 6 23.23 -1.51 10.86
N LYS A 7 22.02 -2.12 10.82
CA LYS A 7 21.46 -2.70 9.58
C LYS A 7 21.15 -1.60 8.55
N PHE A 8 20.61 -0.46 8.99
CA PHE A 8 20.33 0.68 8.12
C PHE A 8 21.61 1.25 7.50
N VAL A 9 22.65 1.45 8.32
CA VAL A 9 23.97 1.94 7.85
C VAL A 9 24.62 0.93 6.90
N CYS A 10 24.50 -0.36 7.16
CA CYS A 10 25.02 -1.41 6.26
C CYS A 10 24.27 -1.44 4.92
N ALA A 11 22.92 -1.33 4.92
CA ALA A 11 22.13 -1.27 3.71
C ALA A 11 22.45 -0.01 2.88
N LEU A 12 22.55 1.14 3.54
CA LEU A 12 22.94 2.39 2.89
C LEU A 12 24.38 2.33 2.32
N ALA A 13 25.31 1.72 3.04
CA ALA A 13 26.67 1.52 2.57
C ALA A 13 26.76 0.54 1.37
N LEU A 14 25.93 -0.49 1.34
CA LEU A 14 25.82 -1.41 0.19
C LEU A 14 25.25 -0.68 -1.04
N LEU A 15 24.20 0.12 -0.88
CA LEU A 15 23.65 0.94 -1.95
C LEU A 15 24.68 1.93 -2.54
N VAL A 16 25.43 2.60 -1.69
CA VAL A 16 26.51 3.53 -2.11
C VAL A 16 27.62 2.79 -2.85
N SER A 17 27.96 1.55 -2.46
CA SER A 17 29.00 0.74 -3.11
C SER A 17 28.60 0.24 -4.49
N ILE A 18 27.30 0.01 -4.73
CA ILE A 18 26.75 -0.42 -6.03
C ILE A 18 26.68 0.76 -7.01
N CYS A 19 26.57 2.00 -6.53
CA CYS A 19 26.48 3.21 -7.37
C CYS A 19 27.75 3.49 -8.23
N ALA A 20 28.84 2.75 -8.05
CA ALA A 20 30.10 3.06 -8.72
C ALA A 20 30.24 2.50 -10.15
N PHE A 21 29.34 1.67 -10.67
CA PHE A 21 29.54 0.92 -11.92
C PHE A 21 28.32 0.83 -12.86
N GLY A 22 27.72 1.93 -13.31
CA GLY A 22 26.61 1.83 -14.25
C GLY A 22 26.50 3.01 -15.24
N GLN A 23 26.19 2.73 -16.51
CA GLN A 23 25.73 3.74 -17.45
C GLN A 23 24.25 4.00 -17.18
N ASN A 24 23.92 5.26 -16.92
CA ASN A 24 22.65 5.69 -16.36
C ASN A 24 21.61 5.99 -17.43
N THR A 25 20.43 5.36 -17.35
CA THR A 25 19.22 5.86 -18.00
C THR A 25 18.47 6.67 -16.94
N PRO A 26 18.27 7.98 -17.09
CA PRO A 26 17.54 8.78 -16.12
C PRO A 26 16.08 8.32 -16.02
N ALA A 27 15.51 8.38 -14.80
CA ALA A 27 14.09 8.14 -14.60
C ALA A 27 13.26 9.09 -15.49
N PRO A 28 12.09 8.66 -15.99
CA PRO A 28 11.27 9.49 -16.86
C PRO A 28 10.84 10.77 -16.11
N GLU A 29 11.18 11.92 -16.69
CA GLU A 29 10.77 13.22 -16.18
C GLU A 29 9.24 13.36 -16.19
N MET A 30 8.68 14.04 -15.17
CA MET A 30 7.27 14.43 -15.19
C MET A 30 7.04 15.39 -16.35
N GLN A 31 6.03 15.11 -17.15
CA GLN A 31 5.63 16.01 -18.23
C GLN A 31 4.51 16.91 -17.71
N LYS A 32 4.60 18.23 -17.99
CA LYS A 32 3.54 19.18 -17.65
C LYS A 32 2.22 18.74 -18.27
N GLY A 33 1.17 18.67 -17.45
CA GLY A 33 -0.16 18.32 -17.93
C GLY A 33 -0.98 17.51 -16.92
N PHE A 34 -2.14 17.07 -17.38
CA PHE A 34 -3.01 16.21 -16.60
C PHE A 34 -2.38 14.82 -16.43
N THR A 35 -2.48 14.32 -15.21
CA THR A 35 -2.02 12.99 -14.82
C THR A 35 -3.17 12.26 -14.12
N GLY A 36 -3.01 10.99 -13.92
CA GLY A 36 -3.96 10.19 -13.16
C GLY A 36 -3.71 8.71 -13.40
N PHE A 37 -4.32 7.92 -12.55
CA PHE A 37 -4.31 6.47 -12.71
C PHE A 37 -5.59 5.86 -12.14
N GLU A 38 -5.92 4.71 -12.68
CA GLU A 38 -6.83 3.74 -12.08
C GLU A 38 -6.00 2.54 -11.66
N GLU A 39 -6.14 2.14 -10.41
CA GLU A 39 -5.37 1.04 -9.84
C GLU A 39 -6.29 0.05 -9.14
N PHE A 40 -6.30 -1.19 -9.60
CA PHE A 40 -7.01 -2.28 -8.97
C PHE A 40 -6.03 -3.24 -8.30
N GLN A 41 -6.08 -3.30 -6.98
CA GLN A 41 -5.24 -4.14 -6.14
C GLN A 41 -6.05 -5.22 -5.46
N GLY A 42 -5.44 -6.37 -5.23
CA GLY A 42 -6.04 -7.43 -4.42
C GLY A 42 -5.00 -8.15 -3.58
N THR A 43 -5.40 -8.50 -2.36
CA THR A 43 -4.61 -9.30 -1.42
C THR A 43 -5.44 -10.49 -0.97
N LEU A 44 -4.86 -11.67 -1.12
CA LEU A 44 -5.46 -12.96 -0.79
C LEU A 44 -4.58 -13.65 0.24
N ASN A 45 -5.13 -14.02 1.37
CA ASN A 45 -4.46 -14.85 2.38
C ASN A 45 -5.42 -15.89 2.96
N SER A 46 -4.97 -16.68 3.96
CA SER A 46 -5.80 -17.71 4.60
C SER A 46 -7.05 -17.12 5.26
N ASP A 47 -6.99 -15.88 5.72
CA ASP A 47 -7.98 -15.31 6.63
C ASP A 47 -8.91 -14.33 5.94
N SER A 48 -8.45 -13.72 4.82
CA SER A 48 -9.19 -12.66 4.16
C SER A 48 -8.85 -12.48 2.68
N LYS A 49 -9.78 -11.85 1.97
CA LYS A 49 -9.60 -11.36 0.60
C LYS A 49 -9.95 -9.87 0.59
N ASN A 50 -8.99 -9.04 0.27
CA ASN A 50 -9.16 -7.59 0.29
C ASN A 50 -8.83 -7.03 -1.08
N PHE A 51 -9.73 -6.23 -1.64
CA PHE A 51 -9.54 -5.56 -2.91
C PHE A 51 -9.72 -4.06 -2.75
N LYS A 52 -8.99 -3.30 -3.55
CA LYS A 52 -9.05 -1.85 -3.60
C LYS A 52 -9.05 -1.40 -5.05
N LEU A 53 -10.00 -0.56 -5.42
CA LEU A 53 -9.96 0.24 -6.64
C LEU A 53 -9.63 1.66 -6.22
N ASP A 54 -8.50 2.19 -6.68
CA ASP A 54 -8.03 3.54 -6.37
C ASP A 54 -8.03 4.39 -7.63
N SER A 55 -8.85 5.43 -7.61
CA SER A 55 -8.99 6.40 -8.69
C SER A 55 -8.28 7.69 -8.32
N ASN A 56 -7.36 8.12 -9.17
CA ASN A 56 -6.54 9.30 -8.94
C ASN A 56 -6.54 10.20 -10.18
N ALA A 57 -6.64 11.51 -9.96
CA ALA A 57 -6.48 12.53 -10.98
C ALA A 57 -5.57 13.64 -10.46
N GLY A 58 -4.71 14.16 -11.32
CA GLY A 58 -3.72 15.14 -10.92
C GLY A 58 -3.30 16.08 -12.05
N TYR A 59 -2.39 16.96 -11.71
CA TYR A 59 -1.77 17.88 -12.65
C TYR A 59 -0.31 18.13 -12.29
N ASP A 60 0.58 17.86 -13.23
CA ASP A 60 2.01 18.17 -13.12
C ASP A 60 2.25 19.60 -13.65
N PHE A 61 2.70 20.50 -12.77
CA PHE A 61 3.01 21.89 -13.14
C PHE A 61 4.28 21.99 -13.99
N ASN A 62 5.24 21.14 -13.68
CA ASN A 62 6.53 21.04 -14.34
C ASN A 62 7.16 19.68 -14.03
N LYS A 63 8.41 19.47 -14.46
CA LYS A 63 9.15 18.22 -14.25
C LYS A 63 9.45 17.86 -12.78
N HIS A 64 9.21 18.78 -11.85
CA HIS A 64 9.54 18.63 -10.44
C HIS A 64 8.33 18.56 -9.52
N PHE A 65 7.21 19.18 -9.87
CA PHE A 65 6.08 19.36 -8.95
C PHE A 65 4.75 19.00 -9.59
N GLY A 66 3.93 18.31 -8.83
CA GLY A 66 2.57 17.96 -9.18
C GLY A 66 1.67 17.89 -7.97
N ILE A 67 0.37 17.93 -8.23
CA ILE A 67 -0.68 17.69 -7.26
C ILE A 67 -1.63 16.62 -7.77
N PHE A 68 -2.29 15.94 -6.85
CA PHE A 68 -3.28 14.95 -7.19
C PHE A 68 -4.37 14.84 -6.13
N VAL A 69 -5.52 14.33 -6.54
CA VAL A 69 -6.64 13.97 -5.68
C VAL A 69 -7.09 12.57 -6.02
N GLY A 70 -7.62 11.85 -5.05
CA GLY A 70 -8.13 10.51 -5.32
C GLY A 70 -9.03 10.00 -4.21
N MET A 71 -9.62 8.83 -4.46
CA MET A 71 -10.49 8.17 -3.52
C MET A 71 -10.51 6.65 -3.77
N PRO A 72 -10.16 5.83 -2.77
CA PRO A 72 -10.22 4.39 -2.89
C PRO A 72 -11.61 3.83 -2.60
N LEU A 73 -11.99 2.78 -3.33
CA LEU A 73 -13.14 1.94 -3.07
C LEU A 73 -12.63 0.56 -2.61
N TYR A 74 -13.06 0.12 -1.45
CA TYR A 74 -12.64 -1.15 -0.85
C TYR A 74 -13.72 -2.22 -0.93
N PHE A 75 -13.26 -3.48 -1.09
CA PHE A 75 -14.05 -4.69 -0.97
C PHE A 75 -13.28 -5.64 -0.07
N ALA A 76 -13.80 -5.92 1.12
CA ALA A 76 -13.21 -6.83 2.09
C ALA A 76 -14.10 -8.03 2.29
N ASN A 77 -13.53 -9.22 2.20
CA ASN A 77 -14.22 -10.48 2.46
C ASN A 77 -13.38 -11.30 3.45
N THR A 78 -14.04 -11.92 4.43
CA THR A 78 -13.41 -12.86 5.34
C THR A 78 -14.30 -14.06 5.54
N GLN A 79 -13.67 -15.19 5.85
CA GLN A 79 -14.35 -16.39 6.32
C GLN A 79 -14.27 -16.44 7.83
N THR A 80 -15.42 -16.41 8.51
CA THR A 80 -15.49 -16.57 9.95
C THR A 80 -15.95 -17.98 10.27
N THR A 81 -15.09 -18.74 10.90
CA THR A 81 -15.45 -20.07 11.42
C THR A 81 -15.94 -19.92 12.85
N THR A 82 -17.21 -20.23 13.11
CA THR A 82 -17.77 -20.21 14.46
C THR A 82 -17.80 -21.63 14.99
N THR A 83 -17.12 -21.87 16.09
CA THR A 83 -17.13 -23.16 16.79
C THR A 83 -17.88 -23.02 18.11
N GLN A 84 -18.78 -23.95 18.36
CA GLN A 84 -19.50 -24.32 19.57
C GLN A 84 -20.91 -23.75 19.78
N VAL A 85 -21.87 -24.68 19.70
CA VAL A 85 -23.11 -24.64 20.45
C VAL A 85 -23.28 -26.01 21.11
N ASN A 86 -23.41 -26.02 22.43
CA ASN A 86 -23.80 -27.18 23.26
C ASN A 86 -22.89 -28.42 23.21
N GLY A 87 -21.59 -28.25 23.28
CA GLY A 87 -20.67 -29.38 23.41
C GLY A 87 -20.44 -30.19 22.12
N THR A 88 -21.10 -29.85 21.04
CA THR A 88 -20.87 -30.45 19.73
C THR A 88 -20.13 -29.43 18.84
N ALA A 89 -18.97 -29.80 18.35
CA ALA A 89 -18.19 -28.96 17.42
C ALA A 89 -18.91 -28.90 16.08
N THR A 90 -19.63 -27.82 15.84
CA THR A 90 -20.20 -27.54 14.51
C THR A 90 -19.41 -26.39 13.88
N THR A 91 -18.68 -26.69 12.84
CA THR A 91 -17.97 -25.67 12.04
C THR A 91 -18.95 -25.04 11.08
N THR A 92 -19.34 -23.80 11.32
CA THR A 92 -20.13 -23.02 10.37
C THR A 92 -19.22 -21.94 9.79
N THR A 93 -18.90 -22.06 8.51
CA THR A 93 -18.18 -21.02 7.77
C THR A 93 -19.17 -19.97 7.29
N THR A 94 -19.00 -18.74 7.70
CA THR A 94 -19.81 -17.61 7.25
C THR A 94 -18.93 -16.63 6.50
N ASP A 95 -19.23 -16.40 5.22
CA ASP A 95 -18.59 -15.34 4.44
C ASP A 95 -19.18 -13.98 4.82
N VAL A 96 -18.33 -13.07 5.26
CA VAL A 96 -18.70 -11.68 5.54
C VAL A 96 -18.05 -10.79 4.49
N THR A 97 -18.89 -10.12 3.69
CA THR A 97 -18.44 -9.14 2.70
C THR A 97 -18.79 -7.75 3.17
N ASN A 98 -17.82 -6.84 3.16
CA ASN A 98 -17.97 -5.44 3.45
C ASN A 98 -17.38 -4.61 2.30
N ASN A 99 -18.07 -3.56 1.88
CA ASN A 99 -17.61 -2.67 0.83
C ASN A 99 -17.90 -1.21 1.15
N GLY A 100 -17.13 -0.31 0.58
CA GLY A 100 -17.37 1.13 0.74
C GLY A 100 -16.19 1.98 0.31
N LEU A 101 -16.49 3.26 0.21
CA LEU A 101 -15.48 4.27 -0.06
C LEU A 101 -14.58 4.46 1.14
N GLY A 102 -13.28 4.58 0.87
CA GLY A 102 -12.30 5.01 1.84
C GLY A 102 -12.23 6.52 1.97
N ASN A 103 -11.15 7.01 2.53
CA ASN A 103 -10.91 8.43 2.69
C ASN A 103 -10.50 9.05 1.35
N ALA A 104 -11.19 10.10 0.93
CA ALA A 104 -10.73 10.94 -0.17
C ALA A 104 -9.41 11.61 0.24
N TYR A 105 -8.47 11.73 -0.68
CA TYR A 105 -7.16 12.28 -0.39
C TYR A 105 -6.73 13.33 -1.42
N PHE A 106 -5.85 14.21 -0.96
CA PHE A 106 -5.11 15.18 -1.75
C PHE A 106 -3.62 14.92 -1.53
N GLY A 107 -2.84 15.01 -2.58
CA GLY A 107 -1.40 14.85 -2.49
C GLY A 107 -0.63 15.92 -3.25
N PHE A 108 0.58 16.13 -2.76
CA PHE A 108 1.61 16.94 -3.41
C PHE A 108 2.81 16.04 -3.68
N ALA A 109 3.25 16.01 -4.92
CA ALA A 109 4.41 15.23 -5.36
C ALA A 109 5.54 16.15 -5.78
N MET A 110 6.75 15.82 -5.35
CA MET A 110 7.99 16.43 -5.76
C MET A 110 8.90 15.37 -6.36
N ARG A 111 9.59 15.67 -7.46
CA ARG A 111 10.61 14.82 -8.05
C ARG A 111 11.87 15.62 -8.37
N ALA A 112 13.01 15.04 -8.06
CA ALA A 112 14.32 15.59 -8.38
C ALA A 112 15.13 14.52 -9.13
N PRO A 113 14.83 14.33 -10.44
CA PRO A 113 15.58 13.38 -11.26
C PRO A 113 17.04 13.82 -11.37
N ASN A 114 17.96 12.90 -11.15
CA ASN A 114 19.39 13.14 -11.23
C ASN A 114 20.05 11.91 -11.88
N LYS A 115 21.19 12.15 -12.57
CA LYS A 115 21.97 11.05 -13.18
C LYS A 115 22.53 10.04 -12.18
N THR A 116 22.64 10.42 -10.91
CA THR A 116 23.25 9.57 -9.88
C THR A 116 22.22 8.96 -8.94
N LEU A 117 21.14 9.69 -8.62
CA LEU A 117 20.13 9.25 -7.68
C LEU A 117 18.82 10.01 -7.96
N ASP A 118 17.80 9.30 -8.30
CA ASP A 118 16.46 9.86 -8.46
C ASP A 118 15.79 9.94 -7.08
N TYR A 119 15.29 11.11 -6.77
CA TYR A 119 14.57 11.36 -5.52
C TYR A 119 13.14 11.77 -5.84
N SER A 120 12.19 11.15 -5.13
CA SER A 120 10.81 11.60 -5.12
C SER A 120 10.29 11.71 -3.69
N SER A 121 9.44 12.69 -3.45
CA SER A 121 8.78 12.91 -2.18
C SER A 121 7.31 13.18 -2.41
N THR A 122 6.46 12.52 -1.63
CA THR A 122 5.00 12.65 -1.73
C THR A 122 4.42 12.93 -0.35
N VAL A 123 3.64 13.99 -0.25
CA VAL A 123 2.83 14.27 0.93
C VAL A 123 1.37 14.02 0.58
N THR A 124 0.72 13.13 1.29
CA THR A 124 -0.69 12.79 1.11
C THR A 124 -1.49 13.14 2.35
N LEU A 125 -2.58 13.87 2.18
CA LEU A 125 -3.53 14.22 3.23
C LEU A 125 -4.88 13.63 2.90
N ALA A 126 -5.42 12.76 3.76
CA ALA A 126 -6.70 12.11 3.56
C ALA A 126 -7.75 12.65 4.53
N ALA A 127 -8.88 13.11 3.98
CA ALA A 127 -10.03 13.56 4.75
C ALA A 127 -10.84 12.35 5.27
N PRO A 128 -11.48 12.43 6.45
CA PRO A 128 -12.23 11.31 7.03
C PRO A 128 -13.62 11.13 6.37
N THR A 129 -13.64 10.92 5.05
CA THR A 129 -14.85 10.77 4.24
C THR A 129 -15.40 9.36 4.20
N GLY A 130 -14.54 8.36 4.48
CA GLY A 130 -14.92 6.96 4.52
C GLY A 130 -15.77 6.59 5.73
N SER A 131 -16.44 5.45 5.68
CA SER A 131 -17.29 4.95 6.76
C SER A 131 -16.46 4.40 7.92
N THR A 132 -16.55 5.04 9.08
CA THR A 132 -15.94 4.55 10.34
C THR A 132 -16.61 3.27 10.85
N SER A 133 -17.93 3.16 10.72
CA SER A 133 -18.69 1.98 11.13
C SER A 133 -18.31 0.72 10.35
N LYS A 134 -17.80 0.91 9.13
CA LYS A 134 -17.32 -0.18 8.26
C LYS A 134 -15.79 -0.36 8.29
N GLY A 135 -15.05 0.43 9.08
CA GLY A 135 -13.59 0.37 9.16
C GLY A 135 -12.84 0.94 7.94
N PHE A 136 -13.51 1.69 7.05
CA PHE A 136 -12.88 2.34 5.90
C PHE A 136 -12.31 3.72 6.22
N SER A 137 -12.57 4.23 7.42
CA SER A 137 -12.02 5.48 7.94
C SER A 137 -11.77 5.35 9.45
N SER A 138 -10.78 6.09 9.94
CA SER A 138 -10.55 6.27 11.38
C SER A 138 -11.44 7.37 11.99
N GLY A 139 -12.20 8.10 11.15
CA GLY A 139 -12.93 9.32 11.56
C GLY A 139 -12.04 10.52 11.82
N ARG A 140 -10.76 10.44 11.47
CA ARG A 140 -9.75 11.49 11.61
C ARG A 140 -9.02 11.67 10.29
N ALA A 141 -8.47 12.86 10.09
CA ALA A 141 -7.58 13.12 8.97
C ALA A 141 -6.32 12.28 9.09
N ASN A 142 -5.90 11.70 7.97
CA ASN A 142 -4.64 10.98 7.87
C ASN A 142 -3.65 11.81 7.06
N ALA A 143 -2.37 11.66 7.42
CA ALA A 143 -1.25 12.25 6.70
C ALA A 143 -0.19 11.17 6.49
N ASP A 144 0.44 11.21 5.33
CA ASP A 144 1.57 10.38 4.98
C ASP A 144 2.59 11.23 4.22
N TRP A 145 3.83 11.14 4.64
CA TRP A 145 4.97 11.74 3.95
C TRP A 145 5.94 10.64 3.60
N ASP A 146 6.01 10.30 2.33
CA ASP A 146 6.85 9.26 1.78
C ASP A 146 7.99 9.85 0.94
N ASN A 147 9.18 9.24 1.04
CA ASN A 147 10.39 9.64 0.32
C ASN A 147 11.01 8.41 -0.30
N ARG A 148 11.13 8.44 -1.62
CA ARG A 148 11.73 7.37 -2.40
C ARG A 148 13.03 7.81 -3.04
N PHE A 149 14.03 7.00 -2.85
CA PHE A 149 15.35 7.09 -3.46
C PHE A 149 15.54 5.88 -4.36
N GLU A 150 15.79 6.10 -5.64
CA GLU A 150 16.02 5.00 -6.58
C GLU A 150 17.04 5.39 -7.64
N HIS A 151 17.63 4.39 -8.29
CA HIS A 151 18.49 4.62 -9.42
C HIS A 151 18.52 3.41 -10.35
N ALA A 152 18.35 3.65 -11.65
CA ALA A 152 18.39 2.59 -12.65
C ALA A 152 19.82 2.32 -13.10
N PHE A 153 20.33 1.10 -12.79
CA PHE A 153 21.58 0.56 -13.27
C PHE A 153 21.31 -0.42 -14.40
N ASN A 154 21.28 0.05 -15.62
CA ASN A 154 20.94 -0.79 -16.76
C ASN A 154 19.58 -1.51 -16.55
N ARG A 155 19.60 -2.77 -16.12
CA ARG A 155 18.39 -3.58 -15.87
C ARG A 155 17.98 -3.68 -14.41
N LEU A 156 18.79 -3.19 -13.49
CA LEU A 156 18.52 -3.24 -12.05
C LEU A 156 18.17 -1.85 -11.54
N THR A 157 17.04 -1.72 -10.87
CA THR A 157 16.60 -0.49 -10.20
C THR A 157 16.45 -0.74 -8.71
N PRO A 158 17.50 -0.58 -7.90
CA PRO A 158 17.38 -0.58 -6.46
C PRO A 158 16.64 0.66 -5.98
N PHE A 159 15.94 0.52 -4.86
CA PHE A 159 15.21 1.61 -4.22
C PHE A 159 15.19 1.51 -2.70
N VAL A 160 14.96 2.66 -2.07
CA VAL A 160 14.62 2.79 -0.66
C VAL A 160 13.46 3.77 -0.54
N ASP A 161 12.41 3.35 0.15
CA ASP A 161 11.29 4.18 0.57
C ASP A 161 11.35 4.40 2.07
N ALA A 162 11.18 5.64 2.52
CA ALA A 162 11.17 5.99 3.93
C ALA A 162 10.12 7.07 4.20
N GLY A 163 9.19 6.79 5.12
CA GLY A 163 8.09 7.70 5.37
C GLY A 163 7.65 7.81 6.82
N LEU A 164 6.85 8.84 7.06
CA LEU A 164 6.17 9.15 8.31
C LEU A 164 4.67 9.26 8.04
N ALA A 165 3.88 8.49 8.76
CA ALA A 165 2.44 8.51 8.61
C ALA A 165 1.72 8.46 9.96
N ASN A 166 0.45 8.85 9.98
CA ASN A 166 -0.42 8.61 11.13
C ASN A 166 -1.46 7.50 10.88
N ALA A 167 -1.30 6.76 9.78
CA ALA A 167 -2.05 5.55 9.46
C ALA A 167 -1.14 4.62 8.66
N VAL A 168 -1.29 3.30 8.83
CA VAL A 168 -0.53 2.33 8.04
C VAL A 168 -0.96 2.43 6.58
N PRO A 169 -0.06 2.71 5.64
CA PRO A 169 -0.38 2.76 4.23
C PRO A 169 -0.60 1.35 3.66
N ASP A 170 -1.42 1.25 2.62
CA ASP A 170 -1.42 0.08 1.75
C ASP A 170 -0.12 0.09 0.91
N SER A 171 0.44 -1.07 0.61
CA SER A 171 1.55 -1.20 -0.34
C SER A 171 1.05 -1.62 -1.72
N GLY A 172 1.93 -1.57 -2.74
CA GLY A 172 1.59 -1.98 -4.11
C GLY A 172 1.08 -3.43 -4.24
N LEU A 173 1.39 -4.30 -3.28
CA LEU A 173 1.00 -5.71 -3.27
C LEU A 173 0.09 -6.09 -2.11
N SER A 174 -0.14 -5.19 -1.15
CA SER A 174 -0.90 -5.53 0.05
C SER A 174 -1.93 -4.46 0.37
N THR A 175 -3.21 -4.82 0.16
CA THR A 175 -4.36 -4.05 0.64
C THR A 175 -4.74 -4.58 2.03
N ARG A 176 -4.65 -3.72 3.04
CA ARG A 176 -4.85 -4.13 4.43
C ARG A 176 -6.32 -4.33 4.77
N PRO A 177 -6.64 -5.35 5.61
CA PRO A 177 -8.01 -5.58 6.08
C PRO A 177 -8.45 -4.60 7.18
N PHE A 178 -7.69 -3.55 7.42
CA PHE A 178 -7.98 -2.55 8.44
C PHE A 178 -7.54 -1.14 8.02
N THR A 179 -8.08 -0.14 8.71
CA THR A 179 -7.56 1.23 8.75
C THR A 179 -6.95 1.47 10.12
N SER A 180 -5.88 2.23 10.21
CA SER A 180 -5.24 2.54 11.50
C SER A 180 -5.19 4.03 11.77
N LEU A 181 -4.91 4.40 13.03
CA LEU A 181 -4.64 5.76 13.47
C LEU A 181 -3.58 5.72 14.56
N GLY A 182 -2.50 6.46 14.38
CA GLY A 182 -1.38 6.61 15.29
C GLY A 182 -0.09 6.80 14.52
N LEU A 183 0.82 7.62 15.05
CA LEU A 183 2.09 7.96 14.39
C LEU A 183 2.95 6.71 14.17
N LEU A 184 3.53 6.58 13.00
CA LEU A 184 4.45 5.50 12.63
C LEU A 184 5.47 5.96 11.59
N THR A 185 6.58 5.24 11.50
CA THR A 185 7.44 5.24 10.32
C THR A 185 7.20 3.98 9.52
N HIS A 186 7.33 4.09 8.21
CA HIS A 186 7.45 2.94 7.32
C HIS A 186 8.74 3.04 6.52
N LEU A 187 9.36 1.90 6.31
CA LEU A 187 10.59 1.75 5.57
C LEU A 187 10.45 0.56 4.64
N GLU A 188 10.86 0.71 3.39
CA GLU A 188 10.95 -0.38 2.43
C GLU A 188 12.25 -0.24 1.64
N GLU A 189 13.01 -1.32 1.48
CA GLU A 189 14.22 -1.38 0.68
C GLU A 189 14.15 -2.56 -0.27
N GLY A 190 14.57 -2.37 -1.51
CA GLY A 190 14.47 -3.44 -2.49
C GLY A 190 15.06 -3.10 -3.84
N GLY A 191 14.62 -3.86 -4.82
CA GLY A 191 15.02 -3.64 -6.20
C GLY A 191 14.15 -4.39 -7.18
N GLU A 192 14.13 -3.87 -8.40
CA GLU A 192 13.48 -4.48 -9.55
C GLU A 192 14.50 -4.75 -10.66
N PHE A 193 14.48 -5.93 -11.24
CA PHE A 193 15.37 -6.35 -12.32
C PHE A 193 14.56 -6.63 -13.59
N GLU A 194 14.86 -5.92 -14.67
CA GLU A 194 14.27 -6.15 -15.99
C GLU A 194 14.91 -7.42 -16.62
N LEU A 195 14.14 -8.50 -16.64
CA LEU A 195 14.57 -9.78 -17.26
C LEU A 195 14.67 -9.65 -18.77
N VAL A 196 13.58 -9.20 -19.37
CA VAL A 196 13.45 -8.88 -20.79
C VAL A 196 12.53 -7.68 -20.93
N LYS A 197 12.52 -7.05 -22.09
CA LYS A 197 11.63 -5.92 -22.37
C LYS A 197 10.20 -6.22 -21.92
N HIS A 198 9.62 -5.33 -21.14
CA HIS A 198 8.27 -5.44 -20.55
C HIS A 198 8.10 -6.43 -19.39
N PHE A 199 9.10 -7.23 -19.03
CA PHE A 199 9.02 -8.13 -17.89
C PHE A 199 10.11 -7.84 -16.87
N SER A 200 9.70 -7.66 -15.62
CA SER A 200 10.61 -7.49 -14.50
C SER A 200 10.26 -8.41 -13.33
N VAL A 201 11.23 -8.65 -12.49
CA VAL A 201 11.08 -9.31 -11.19
C VAL A 201 11.64 -8.40 -10.12
N GLY A 202 11.04 -8.42 -8.95
CA GLY A 202 11.51 -7.60 -7.85
C GLY A 202 11.34 -8.27 -6.51
N GLY A 203 11.98 -7.65 -5.53
CA GLY A 203 11.83 -8.03 -4.13
C GLY A 203 12.21 -6.88 -3.22
N SER A 204 11.60 -6.85 -2.04
CA SER A 204 11.87 -5.85 -1.01
C SER A 204 11.73 -6.43 0.38
N GLY A 205 12.42 -5.79 1.34
CA GLY A 205 12.15 -5.93 2.76
C GLY A 205 11.46 -4.68 3.27
N TYR A 206 10.51 -4.82 4.20
CA TYR A 206 9.81 -3.67 4.78
C TYR A 206 9.72 -3.76 6.31
N GLU A 207 9.61 -2.59 6.94
CA GLU A 207 9.36 -2.46 8.36
C GLU A 207 8.43 -1.28 8.65
N ILE A 208 7.44 -1.50 9.53
CA ILE A 208 6.54 -0.47 10.07
C ILE A 208 6.81 -0.38 11.57
N VAL A 209 7.21 0.80 12.02
CA VAL A 209 7.54 1.07 13.42
C VAL A 209 6.57 2.11 13.99
N PRO A 210 5.60 1.71 14.81
CA PRO A 210 4.67 2.64 15.45
C PRO A 210 5.30 3.36 16.63
N PHE A 211 4.85 4.60 16.85
CA PHE A 211 5.17 5.42 18.02
C PHE A 211 3.94 5.61 18.91
N GLY A 212 4.07 5.24 20.18
CA GLY A 212 2.98 5.37 21.14
C GLY A 212 1.79 4.46 20.86
N ASN A 213 0.59 4.92 21.25
CA ASN A 213 -0.64 4.15 21.11
C ASN A 213 -1.22 4.25 19.70
N GLN A 214 -1.65 3.10 19.19
CA GLN A 214 -2.29 2.93 17.91
C GLN A 214 -3.76 2.54 18.08
N LYS A 215 -4.60 2.89 17.10
CA LYS A 215 -5.97 2.37 16.96
C LYS A 215 -6.07 1.64 15.63
N ILE A 216 -6.72 0.49 15.64
CA ILE A 216 -7.03 -0.31 14.45
C ILE A 216 -8.54 -0.41 14.30
N PHE A 217 -9.03 -0.11 13.09
CA PHE A 217 -10.44 -0.20 12.69
C PHE A 217 -10.54 -1.30 11.63
N SER A 218 -11.12 -2.44 12.00
CA SER A 218 -11.25 -3.57 11.08
C SER A 218 -12.23 -3.25 9.95
N LYS A 219 -11.82 -3.48 8.70
CA LYS A 219 -12.71 -3.48 7.53
C LYS A 219 -13.57 -4.74 7.46
N ILE A 220 -13.24 -5.73 8.27
CA ILE A 220 -13.89 -7.02 8.37
C ILE A 220 -14.69 -7.01 9.65
N VAL A 221 -16.00 -6.88 9.53
CA VAL A 221 -16.91 -6.87 10.68
C VAL A 221 -17.61 -8.22 10.77
N GLY A 222 -17.25 -9.01 11.79
CA GLY A 222 -17.99 -10.23 12.12
C GLY A 222 -19.41 -9.88 12.58
N LYS A 223 -20.41 -10.68 12.21
CA LYS A 223 -21.74 -10.62 12.81
C LYS A 223 -21.57 -10.90 14.30
N GLY A 224 -21.63 -9.88 15.14
CA GLY A 224 -21.71 -10.07 16.58
C GLY A 224 -22.92 -10.93 16.92
N GLN A 225 -22.75 -11.96 17.74
CA GLN A 225 -23.87 -12.65 18.37
C GLN A 225 -24.56 -11.66 19.32
N THR A 226 -25.50 -10.89 18.80
CA THR A 226 -26.44 -10.20 19.68
C THR A 226 -27.48 -11.20 20.13
N GLY A 227 -27.46 -11.50 21.46
CA GLY A 227 -28.50 -12.24 22.08
C GLY A 227 -29.89 -11.67 21.77
N LYS A 228 -30.80 -12.56 21.42
CA LYS A 228 -32.26 -12.42 21.37
C LYS A 228 -32.81 -11.06 20.93
N GLY A 229 -32.98 -10.87 19.61
CA GLY A 229 -33.77 -9.78 19.03
C GLY A 229 -34.01 -9.96 17.56
N LYS A 230 -35.27 -10.06 17.16
CA LYS A 230 -35.73 -10.21 15.77
C LYS A 230 -35.13 -9.14 14.84
N GLY A 231 -34.45 -9.58 13.82
CA GLY A 231 -34.44 -9.02 12.47
C GLY A 231 -34.03 -7.56 12.30
N LYS A 232 -32.78 -7.35 11.99
CA LYS A 232 -32.27 -6.47 10.95
C LYS A 232 -30.78 -6.80 10.81
N ASN A 233 -30.30 -6.97 9.57
CA ASN A 233 -28.88 -7.08 9.28
C ASN A 233 -28.20 -5.71 9.57
N THR A 234 -27.98 -5.41 10.84
CA THR A 234 -27.15 -4.29 11.25
C THR A 234 -25.73 -4.82 11.26
N PHE A 235 -24.91 -4.35 10.34
CA PHE A 235 -23.46 -4.42 10.49
C PHE A 235 -23.13 -3.62 11.75
N ASP A 236 -22.79 -4.30 12.82
CA ASP A 236 -22.31 -3.66 14.04
C ASP A 236 -20.99 -2.96 13.75
N GLN A 237 -20.71 -1.91 14.54
CA GLN A 237 -19.54 -1.03 14.41
C GLN A 237 -18.25 -1.82 14.15
N SER A 238 -17.36 -1.28 13.31
CA SER A 238 -16.05 -1.87 13.10
C SER A 238 -15.36 -2.18 14.42
N ALA A 239 -14.85 -3.39 14.57
CA ALA A 239 -14.08 -3.74 15.75
C ALA A 239 -12.90 -2.77 15.89
N VAL A 240 -12.79 -2.08 17.03
CA VAL A 240 -11.72 -1.13 17.30
C VAL A 240 -10.81 -1.72 18.37
N SER A 241 -9.53 -1.87 18.04
CA SER A 241 -8.48 -2.25 18.99
C SER A 241 -7.58 -1.05 19.25
N SER A 242 -7.15 -0.87 20.49
CA SER A 242 -6.23 0.19 20.91
C SER A 242 -5.08 -0.37 21.74
N GLY A 243 -3.87 0.10 21.50
CA GLY A 243 -2.69 -0.33 22.25
C GLY A 243 -1.39 0.16 21.61
N SER A 244 -0.29 -0.01 22.32
CA SER A 244 1.04 0.28 21.80
C SER A 244 1.54 -0.87 20.92
N GLY A 245 2.22 -0.54 19.81
CA GLY A 245 2.85 -1.53 18.94
C GLY A 245 1.89 -2.36 18.08
N LEU A 246 0.58 -2.07 18.06
CA LEU A 246 -0.42 -2.85 17.31
C LEU A 246 -0.18 -2.88 15.79
N THR A 247 0.43 -1.84 15.26
CA THR A 247 0.74 -1.74 13.82
C THR A 247 2.19 -2.08 13.50
N ARG A 248 2.98 -2.55 14.49
CA ARG A 248 4.35 -3.00 14.23
C ARG A 248 4.32 -4.21 13.30
N GLU A 249 5.04 -4.09 12.20
CA GLU A 249 5.11 -5.15 11.21
C GLU A 249 6.46 -5.12 10.50
N ASN A 250 6.99 -6.28 10.18
CA ASN A 250 8.10 -6.43 9.26
C ASN A 250 7.89 -7.65 8.37
N GLY A 251 8.51 -7.63 7.20
CA GLY A 251 8.35 -8.70 6.25
C GLY A 251 9.13 -8.48 4.97
N PHE A 252 8.77 -9.26 3.97
CA PHE A 252 9.34 -9.11 2.63
C PHE A 252 8.27 -9.32 1.56
N ASN A 253 8.52 -8.70 0.41
CA ASN A 253 7.74 -8.81 -0.81
C ASN A 253 8.60 -9.44 -1.91
N SER A 254 7.96 -10.13 -2.85
CA SER A 254 8.54 -10.52 -4.12
C SER A 254 7.48 -10.45 -5.21
N TRP A 255 7.85 -10.04 -6.41
CA TRP A 255 6.88 -9.86 -7.50
C TRP A 255 7.46 -10.12 -8.87
N VAL A 256 6.55 -10.36 -9.80
CA VAL A 256 6.77 -10.28 -11.24
C VAL A 256 5.88 -9.16 -11.76
N ALA A 257 6.42 -8.30 -12.61
CA ALA A 257 5.68 -7.25 -13.27
C ALA A 257 5.75 -7.37 -14.79
N PHE A 258 4.66 -6.98 -15.44
CA PHE A 258 4.50 -6.95 -16.88
C PHE A 258 3.95 -5.60 -17.30
N ASP A 259 4.71 -4.86 -18.10
CA ASP A 259 4.41 -3.54 -18.63
C ASP A 259 4.15 -3.63 -20.16
N PRO A 260 2.98 -4.15 -20.62
CA PRO A 260 2.73 -4.39 -22.05
C PRO A 260 2.82 -3.11 -22.89
N THR A 261 2.45 -2.00 -22.29
CA THR A 261 2.56 -0.65 -22.87
C THR A 261 2.91 0.34 -21.76
N PRO A 262 3.34 1.57 -22.08
CA PRO A 262 3.53 2.61 -21.06
C PRO A 262 2.26 2.99 -20.27
N LEU A 263 1.07 2.57 -20.76
CA LEU A 263 -0.21 2.84 -20.11
C LEU A 263 -0.56 1.84 -19.02
N TRP A 264 -0.08 0.60 -19.12
CA TRP A 264 -0.49 -0.50 -18.28
C TRP A 264 0.67 -1.14 -17.55
N ARG A 265 0.47 -1.41 -16.28
CA ARG A 265 1.32 -2.28 -15.47
C ARG A 265 0.46 -3.34 -14.79
N VAL A 266 0.87 -4.58 -14.94
CA VAL A 266 0.30 -5.73 -14.24
C VAL A 266 1.38 -6.30 -13.33
N GLN A 267 1.09 -6.46 -12.05
CA GLN A 267 2.02 -7.00 -11.08
C GLN A 267 1.34 -8.09 -10.27
N VAL A 268 2.01 -9.20 -10.08
CA VAL A 268 1.59 -10.26 -9.17
C VAL A 268 2.74 -10.61 -8.24
N GLY A 269 2.43 -10.89 -6.99
CA GLY A 269 3.49 -11.09 -6.02
C GLY A 269 3.06 -11.83 -4.77
N PHE A 270 4.03 -12.01 -3.93
CA PHE A 270 3.92 -12.66 -2.65
C PHE A 270 4.46 -11.73 -1.56
N THR A 271 3.71 -11.60 -0.48
CA THR A 271 4.10 -10.86 0.72
C THR A 271 4.13 -11.81 1.92
N ARG A 272 5.22 -11.78 2.65
CA ARG A 272 5.35 -12.47 3.93
C ARG A 272 5.48 -11.46 5.05
N SER A 273 4.46 -11.34 5.89
CA SER A 273 4.59 -10.68 7.18
C SER A 273 5.22 -11.65 8.17
N VAL A 274 6.46 -11.34 8.60
CA VAL A 274 7.19 -12.14 9.59
C VAL A 274 6.56 -11.95 10.97
N THR A 275 6.18 -10.72 11.30
CA THR A 275 5.55 -10.37 12.59
C THR A 275 4.26 -11.13 12.82
N TYR A 276 3.40 -11.22 11.82
CA TYR A 276 2.10 -11.88 11.95
C TYR A 276 2.10 -13.33 11.47
N ASN A 277 3.25 -13.85 11.02
CA ASN A 277 3.36 -15.19 10.45
C ASN A 277 2.36 -15.43 9.30
N LEU A 278 2.11 -14.41 8.47
CA LEU A 278 1.07 -14.40 7.45
C LEU A 278 1.68 -14.36 6.04
N ASN A 279 1.22 -15.27 5.21
CA ASN A 279 1.52 -15.28 3.77
C ASN A 279 0.34 -14.70 3.00
N SER A 280 0.63 -13.82 2.05
CA SER A 280 -0.37 -13.21 1.19
C SER A 280 0.09 -13.25 -0.26
N PHE A 281 -0.84 -13.51 -1.17
CA PHE A 281 -0.66 -13.28 -2.59
C PHE A 281 -1.33 -11.96 -2.97
N GLY A 282 -0.58 -11.11 -3.64
CA GLY A 282 -1.04 -9.82 -4.11
C GLY A 282 -1.06 -9.73 -5.62
N PHE A 283 -1.95 -8.90 -6.13
CA PHE A 283 -1.90 -8.44 -7.51
C PHE A 283 -2.21 -6.95 -7.59
N ASN A 284 -1.70 -6.32 -8.63
CA ASN A 284 -1.92 -4.92 -8.93
C ASN A 284 -2.08 -4.77 -10.45
N LEU A 285 -3.16 -4.11 -10.86
CA LEU A 285 -3.40 -3.70 -12.23
C LEU A 285 -3.53 -2.18 -12.24
N ARG A 286 -2.58 -1.49 -12.86
CA ARG A 286 -2.54 -0.03 -12.93
C ARG A 286 -2.63 0.45 -14.37
N MET A 287 -3.51 1.43 -14.60
CA MET A 287 -3.65 2.15 -15.86
C MET A 287 -3.29 3.62 -15.66
N ASN A 288 -2.32 4.11 -16.43
CA ASN A 288 -1.86 5.50 -16.37
C ASN A 288 -2.65 6.37 -17.36
N LEU A 289 -3.62 7.13 -16.84
CA LEU A 289 -4.52 7.98 -17.63
C LEU A 289 -3.82 9.20 -18.25
N GLY A 290 -2.81 9.75 -17.57
CA GLY A 290 -2.04 10.89 -18.07
C GLY A 290 -1.29 10.56 -19.36
N LYS A 291 -0.68 9.38 -19.46
CA LYS A 291 -0.03 8.92 -20.69
C LYS A 291 -1.02 8.66 -21.82
N ALA A 292 -2.24 8.22 -21.51
CA ALA A 292 -3.29 8.03 -22.51
C ALA A 292 -3.72 9.38 -23.15
N ALA A 293 -3.86 10.44 -22.35
CA ALA A 293 -4.24 11.75 -22.83
C ALA A 293 -3.18 12.36 -23.79
N HIS A 294 -1.90 12.11 -23.53
CA HIS A 294 -0.82 12.61 -24.38
C HIS A 294 -0.69 11.88 -25.73
N GLN A 295 -1.11 10.62 -25.83
CA GLN A 295 -1.07 9.85 -27.08
C GLN A 295 -2.15 10.26 -28.09
N HIS A 296 -3.25 10.88 -27.65
CA HIS A 296 -4.34 11.33 -28.52
C HIS A 296 -4.25 12.82 -28.93
N GLY A 297 -3.26 13.56 -28.41
CA GLY A 297 -3.07 14.98 -28.65
C GLY A 297 -1.90 15.33 -29.58
N SER A 298 -1.25 14.34 -30.19
CA SER A 298 -0.09 14.53 -31.11
C SER A 298 -0.43 14.22 -32.56
#